data_19a4e32663967061f08c288cc914823e
#
_entry.id   19a4e32663967061f08c288cc914823e
#
_cell.length_a   1.000
_cell.length_b   1.000
_cell.length_c   1.000
_cell.angle_alpha   90.00
_cell.angle_beta   90.00
_cell.angle_gamma   90.00
#
_symmetry.space_group_name_H-M   'P 1'
#
loop_
_entity.id
_entity.type
_entity.pdbx_description
1 polymer ?
#
loop_
_entity_poly.entity_id
_entity_poly.type
_entity_poly.pdbx_seq_one_letter_code
_entity_poly.pdbx_strand_id
1 'polypeptide(L)'
;MSYIFEQSDKIFTIFLLISISISIRILLQLLGQKWITTIAHTSTLVLLPILTYIITKVISGNIALSLGMVGALSIVRFRNPVRSPLELSVYFGAITMGIAASVNVMWVYFFSGSIIIAIISLLIIQYLSIQIFKKSFFNTSFTEGNALSTLDVTASKPISSLEKNKFLTFKSVSSDSVQYILASHNYDDLYKIQEFFD
;
A
#
# COMPACT_ATOMS: atom_id res chain seq x y z
N MET A 1 -2.37 -41.50 -11.80
CA MET A 1 -3.17 -40.41 -12.41
C MET A 1 -3.64 -39.35 -11.40
N SER A 2 -4.17 -39.73 -10.23
CA SER A 2 -4.59 -38.80 -9.15
C SER A 2 -3.48 -37.88 -8.66
N TYR A 3 -2.24 -38.36 -8.53
CA TYR A 3 -1.10 -37.55 -8.07
C TYR A 3 -0.75 -36.39 -9.03
N ILE A 4 -0.86 -36.61 -10.33
CA ILE A 4 -0.59 -35.55 -11.33
C ILE A 4 -1.69 -34.48 -11.29
N PHE A 5 -2.96 -34.85 -11.11
CA PHE A 5 -4.06 -33.92 -10.96
C PHE A 5 -3.93 -33.09 -9.68
N GLU A 6 -3.59 -33.70 -8.56
CA GLU A 6 -3.36 -32.98 -7.31
C GLU A 6 -2.21 -31.97 -7.40
N GLN A 7 -1.17 -32.28 -8.16
CA GLN A 7 -0.03 -31.39 -8.37
C GLN A 7 -0.40 -30.21 -9.29
N SER A 8 -1.22 -30.50 -10.33
CA SER A 8 -1.70 -29.42 -11.23
C SER A 8 -2.58 -28.41 -10.52
N ASP A 9 -3.43 -28.85 -9.59
CA ASP A 9 -4.29 -27.97 -8.80
C ASP A 9 -3.50 -27.03 -7.89
N LYS A 10 -2.40 -27.52 -7.31
CA LYS A 10 -1.50 -26.69 -6.49
C LYS A 10 -0.81 -25.61 -7.32
N ILE A 11 -0.31 -25.96 -8.51
CA ILE A 11 0.34 -25.03 -9.44
C ILE A 11 -0.69 -23.98 -9.92
N PHE A 12 -1.88 -24.43 -10.28
CA PHE A 12 -2.97 -23.55 -10.68
C PHE A 12 -3.32 -22.54 -9.57
N THR A 13 -3.43 -23.01 -8.32
CA THR A 13 -3.72 -22.15 -7.17
C THR A 13 -2.64 -21.10 -6.96
N ILE A 14 -1.35 -21.45 -7.08
CA ILE A 14 -0.24 -20.51 -6.96
C ILE A 14 -0.34 -19.44 -8.08
N PHE A 15 -0.59 -19.86 -9.31
CA PHE A 15 -0.74 -18.94 -10.44
C PHE A 15 -1.91 -17.97 -10.26
N LEU A 16 -3.02 -18.48 -9.72
CA LEU A 16 -4.20 -17.70 -9.37
C LEU A 16 -3.88 -16.65 -8.28
N LEU A 17 -3.15 -17.04 -7.22
CA LEU A 17 -2.73 -16.13 -6.16
C LEU A 17 -1.84 -14.99 -6.69
N ILE A 18 -0.90 -15.30 -7.58
CA ILE A 18 -0.04 -14.31 -8.25
C ILE A 18 -0.90 -13.34 -9.07
N SER A 19 -1.81 -13.85 -9.88
CA SER A 19 -2.68 -13.05 -10.75
C SER A 19 -3.55 -12.07 -9.94
N ILE A 20 -4.16 -12.55 -8.85
CA ILE A 20 -4.99 -11.71 -7.98
C ILE A 20 -4.12 -10.65 -7.27
N SER A 21 -2.94 -11.02 -6.77
CA SER A 21 -2.02 -10.07 -6.12
C SER A 21 -1.60 -8.95 -7.07
N ILE A 22 -1.30 -9.28 -8.33
CA ILE A 22 -0.98 -8.28 -9.36
C ILE A 22 -2.20 -7.38 -9.65
N SER A 23 -3.40 -7.96 -9.71
CA SER A 23 -4.64 -7.20 -9.92
C SER A 23 -4.88 -6.20 -8.78
N ILE A 24 -4.74 -6.63 -7.53
CA ILE A 24 -4.85 -5.75 -6.34
C ILE A 24 -3.78 -4.65 -6.39
N ARG A 25 -2.54 -4.98 -6.76
CA ARG A 25 -1.47 -3.98 -6.93
C ARG A 25 -1.84 -2.90 -7.93
N ILE A 26 -2.37 -3.29 -9.09
CA ILE A 26 -2.77 -2.34 -10.14
C ILE A 26 -3.91 -1.44 -9.63
N LEU A 27 -4.91 -2.00 -8.96
CA LEU A 27 -6.02 -1.24 -8.39
C LEU A 27 -5.56 -0.24 -7.32
N LEU A 28 -4.63 -0.62 -6.44
CA LEU A 28 -4.05 0.28 -5.44
C LEU A 28 -3.24 1.41 -6.11
N GLN A 29 -2.55 1.13 -7.21
CA GLN A 29 -1.85 2.16 -7.97
C GLN A 29 -2.83 3.14 -8.62
N LEU A 30 -3.97 2.67 -9.14
CA LEU A 30 -5.03 3.53 -9.66
C LEU A 30 -5.68 4.38 -8.56
N LEU A 31 -5.73 3.90 -7.33
CA LEU A 31 -6.17 4.66 -6.16
C LEU A 31 -5.17 5.78 -5.75
N GLY A 32 -4.04 5.89 -6.45
CA GLY A 32 -3.02 6.92 -6.19
C GLY A 32 -2.02 6.55 -5.09
N GLN A 33 -1.99 5.27 -4.66
CA GLN A 33 -1.06 4.80 -3.63
C GLN A 33 0.33 4.59 -4.23
N LYS A 34 1.27 5.48 -3.93
CA LYS A 34 2.64 5.43 -4.48
C LYS A 34 3.55 4.41 -3.78
N TRP A 35 3.29 4.09 -2.50
CA TRP A 35 4.12 3.15 -1.75
C TRP A 35 4.19 1.76 -2.39
N ILE A 36 3.10 1.32 -3.06
CA ILE A 36 3.04 0.00 -3.70
C ILE A 36 3.89 -0.11 -4.97
N THR A 37 4.38 1.00 -5.53
CA THR A 37 5.20 1.00 -6.75
C THR A 37 6.63 0.51 -6.50
N THR A 38 7.08 0.51 -5.26
CA THR A 38 8.40 0.01 -4.88
C THR A 38 8.46 -1.51 -5.05
N ILE A 39 9.57 -2.02 -5.58
CA ILE A 39 9.80 -3.46 -5.79
C ILE A 39 9.60 -4.25 -4.49
N ALA A 40 10.09 -3.72 -3.35
CA ALA A 40 9.96 -4.38 -2.06
C ALA A 40 8.48 -4.64 -1.69
N HIS A 41 7.63 -3.63 -1.75
CA HIS A 41 6.21 -3.75 -1.41
C HIS A 41 5.45 -4.64 -2.41
N THR A 42 5.74 -4.49 -3.71
CA THR A 42 5.15 -5.36 -4.74
C THR A 42 5.54 -6.82 -4.54
N SER A 43 6.82 -7.10 -4.28
CA SER A 43 7.28 -8.45 -4.04
C SER A 43 6.66 -9.05 -2.77
N THR A 44 6.57 -8.28 -1.70
CA THR A 44 5.92 -8.71 -0.47
C THR A 44 4.45 -9.08 -0.71
N LEU A 45 3.70 -8.25 -1.46
CA LEU A 45 2.30 -8.50 -1.78
C LEU A 45 2.09 -9.79 -2.59
N VAL A 46 3.03 -10.14 -3.46
CA VAL A 46 2.94 -11.37 -4.27
C VAL A 46 3.41 -12.60 -3.49
N LEU A 47 4.48 -12.46 -2.69
CA LEU A 47 5.07 -13.59 -1.96
C LEU A 47 4.27 -14.01 -0.74
N LEU A 48 3.64 -13.05 -0.02
CA LEU A 48 2.90 -13.35 1.20
C LEU A 48 1.80 -14.41 1.02
N PRO A 49 0.90 -14.31 0.04
CA PRO A 49 -0.16 -15.31 -0.12
C PRO A 49 0.40 -16.69 -0.55
N ILE A 50 1.50 -16.72 -1.30
CA ILE A 50 2.14 -17.97 -1.68
C ILE A 50 2.74 -18.64 -0.46
N LEU A 51 3.50 -17.90 0.35
CA LEU A 51 4.11 -18.40 1.57
C LEU A 51 3.05 -18.89 2.56
N THR A 52 2.00 -18.11 2.78
CA THR A 52 0.93 -18.52 3.70
C THR A 52 0.13 -19.71 3.19
N TYR A 53 -0.11 -19.80 1.88
CA TYR A 53 -0.72 -20.99 1.26
C TYR A 53 0.11 -22.25 1.51
N ILE A 54 1.41 -22.21 1.22
CA ILE A 54 2.31 -23.34 1.38
C ILE A 54 2.41 -23.74 2.86
N ILE A 55 2.65 -22.77 3.75
CA ILE A 55 2.75 -22.99 5.18
C ILE A 55 1.48 -23.65 5.69
N THR A 56 0.31 -23.06 5.41
CA THR A 56 -0.97 -23.59 5.89
C THR A 56 -1.25 -24.99 5.35
N LYS A 57 -0.88 -25.26 4.08
CA LYS A 57 -1.04 -26.58 3.48
C LYS A 57 -0.16 -27.65 4.13
N VAL A 58 1.07 -27.27 4.48
CA VAL A 58 2.03 -28.17 5.17
C VAL A 58 1.60 -28.46 6.61
N ILE A 59 1.04 -27.45 7.33
CA ILE A 59 0.60 -27.62 8.71
C ILE A 59 -0.75 -28.35 8.82
N SER A 60 -1.56 -28.27 7.75
CA SER A 60 -2.88 -28.87 7.73
C SER A 60 -2.78 -30.39 7.91
N GLY A 61 -3.45 -30.88 8.96
CA GLY A 61 -3.46 -32.28 9.30
C GLY A 61 -2.44 -32.74 10.34
N ASN A 62 -1.55 -31.85 10.80
CA ASN A 62 -0.56 -32.18 11.84
C ASN A 62 -0.60 -31.16 13.00
N ILE A 63 -1.26 -31.51 14.09
CA ILE A 63 -1.46 -30.63 15.26
C ILE A 63 -0.11 -30.25 15.91
N ALA A 64 0.83 -31.18 16.00
CA ALA A 64 2.14 -30.93 16.61
C ALA A 64 2.94 -29.89 15.80
N LEU A 65 2.89 -30.01 14.46
CA LEU A 65 3.54 -29.07 13.56
C LEU A 65 2.88 -27.70 13.63
N SER A 66 1.54 -27.63 13.72
CA SER A 66 0.78 -26.38 13.89
C SER A 66 1.21 -25.65 15.16
N LEU A 67 1.32 -26.36 16.29
CA LEU A 67 1.70 -25.78 17.57
C LEU A 67 3.14 -25.29 17.57
N GLY A 68 4.06 -26.05 16.97
CA GLY A 68 5.46 -25.68 16.79
C GLY A 68 5.63 -24.43 15.93
N MET A 69 4.84 -24.31 14.86
CA MET A 69 4.88 -23.14 13.98
C MET A 69 4.38 -21.86 14.65
N VAL A 70 3.28 -21.94 15.45
CA VAL A 70 2.79 -20.81 16.25
C VAL A 70 3.88 -20.34 17.23
N GLY A 71 4.58 -21.27 17.87
CA GLY A 71 5.73 -20.95 18.73
C GLY A 71 6.88 -20.29 17.97
N ALA A 72 7.23 -20.79 16.80
CA ALA A 72 8.29 -20.24 15.97
C ALA A 72 7.93 -18.83 15.43
N LEU A 73 6.68 -18.61 15.00
CA LEU A 73 6.22 -17.30 14.52
C LEU A 73 6.18 -16.24 15.61
N SER A 74 5.95 -16.63 16.87
CA SER A 74 5.96 -15.68 17.98
C SER A 74 7.33 -15.10 18.30
N ILE A 75 8.41 -15.73 17.85
CA ILE A 75 9.80 -15.24 17.98
C ILE A 75 10.16 -14.25 16.86
N VAL A 76 9.43 -14.30 15.73
CA VAL A 76 9.69 -13.43 14.60
C VAL A 76 9.21 -12.00 14.92
N ARG A 77 10.17 -11.14 15.22
CA ARG A 77 9.91 -9.73 15.47
C ARG A 77 10.11 -8.93 14.18
N PHE A 78 9.05 -8.33 13.67
CA PHE A 78 9.18 -7.36 12.58
C PHE A 78 9.90 -6.11 13.09
N ARG A 79 11.09 -5.84 12.57
CA ARG A 79 11.88 -4.66 12.95
C ARG A 79 11.36 -3.36 12.35
N ASN A 80 10.68 -3.43 11.20
CA ASN A 80 10.13 -2.25 10.53
C ASN A 80 8.62 -2.18 10.78
N PRO A 81 8.14 -1.16 11.49
CA PRO A 81 6.71 -0.93 11.62
C PRO A 81 6.11 -0.59 10.24
N VAL A 82 4.95 -1.14 9.96
CA VAL A 82 4.15 -0.79 8.79
C VAL A 82 3.80 0.69 8.89
N ARG A 83 4.04 1.46 7.84
CA ARG A 83 3.94 2.93 7.88
C ARG A 83 2.51 3.45 7.83
N SER A 84 1.58 2.69 7.22
CA SER A 84 0.20 3.12 7.09
C SER A 84 -0.79 2.01 7.45
N PRO A 85 -1.99 2.37 7.97
CA PRO A 85 -3.07 1.40 8.22
C PRO A 85 -3.51 0.65 6.96
N LEU A 86 -3.48 1.32 5.80
CA LEU A 86 -3.83 0.70 4.52
C LEU A 86 -2.81 -0.36 4.11
N GLU A 87 -1.52 -0.08 4.24
CA GLU A 87 -0.45 -1.03 3.97
C GLU A 87 -0.60 -2.29 4.83
N LEU A 88 -0.87 -2.12 6.13
CA LEU A 88 -1.14 -3.22 7.04
C LEU A 88 -2.34 -4.05 6.59
N SER A 89 -3.44 -3.41 6.23
CA SER A 89 -4.68 -4.07 5.79
C SER A 89 -4.46 -4.87 4.51
N VAL A 90 -3.69 -4.34 3.56
CA VAL A 90 -3.36 -5.02 2.30
C VAL A 90 -2.52 -6.27 2.54
N TYR A 91 -1.50 -6.20 3.40
CA TYR A 91 -0.70 -7.38 3.73
C TYR A 91 -1.49 -8.42 4.54
N PHE A 92 -2.35 -7.98 5.45
CA PHE A 92 -3.24 -8.89 6.18
C PHE A 92 -4.20 -9.59 5.22
N GLY A 93 -4.73 -8.86 4.24
CA GLY A 93 -5.54 -9.42 3.16
C GLY A 93 -4.78 -10.46 2.33
N ALA A 94 -3.51 -10.21 2.00
CA ALA A 94 -2.68 -11.15 1.28
C ALA A 94 -2.45 -12.45 2.08
N ILE A 95 -2.18 -12.36 3.39
CA ILE A 95 -2.08 -13.50 4.30
C ILE A 95 -3.39 -14.30 4.31
N THR A 96 -4.52 -13.61 4.52
CA THR A 96 -5.85 -14.25 4.56
C THR A 96 -6.19 -14.96 3.26
N MET A 97 -5.81 -14.37 2.12
CA MET A 97 -5.99 -14.99 0.80
C MET A 97 -5.21 -16.31 0.65
N GLY A 98 -3.97 -16.37 1.15
CA GLY A 98 -3.17 -17.59 1.15
C GLY A 98 -3.78 -18.69 2.05
N ILE A 99 -4.28 -18.31 3.23
CA ILE A 99 -4.98 -19.24 4.13
C ILE A 99 -6.27 -19.77 3.47
N ALA A 100 -7.07 -18.87 2.89
CA ALA A 100 -8.31 -19.22 2.19
C ALA A 100 -8.04 -20.21 1.05
N ALA A 101 -6.98 -20.00 0.27
CA ALA A 101 -6.55 -20.90 -0.79
C ALA A 101 -6.20 -22.30 -0.31
N SER A 102 -5.65 -22.42 0.90
CA SER A 102 -5.29 -23.71 1.47
C SER A 102 -6.51 -24.55 1.88
N VAL A 103 -7.61 -23.90 2.19
CA VAL A 103 -8.87 -24.55 2.58
C VAL A 103 -9.68 -24.90 1.34
N ASN A 104 -10.03 -23.88 0.53
CA ASN A 104 -10.76 -24.09 -0.72
C ASN A 104 -10.58 -22.86 -1.62
N VAL A 105 -10.27 -23.10 -2.90
CA VAL A 105 -10.08 -22.05 -3.92
C VAL A 105 -11.32 -21.15 -4.08
N MET A 106 -12.54 -21.67 -3.80
CA MET A 106 -13.77 -20.87 -3.84
C MET A 106 -13.72 -19.68 -2.89
N TRP A 107 -13.13 -19.84 -1.71
CA TRP A 107 -12.96 -18.72 -0.75
C TRP A 107 -12.02 -17.64 -1.27
N VAL A 108 -11.06 -18.00 -2.11
CA VAL A 108 -10.17 -17.03 -2.75
C VAL A 108 -10.95 -16.12 -3.70
N TYR A 109 -11.87 -16.68 -4.49
CA TYR A 109 -12.71 -15.88 -5.38
C TYR A 109 -13.64 -14.94 -4.61
N PHE A 110 -14.29 -15.43 -3.55
CA PHE A 110 -15.14 -14.58 -2.71
C PHE A 110 -14.35 -13.46 -2.05
N PHE A 111 -13.21 -13.76 -1.48
CA PHE A 111 -12.37 -12.79 -0.78
C PHE A 111 -11.79 -11.76 -1.73
N SER A 112 -11.20 -12.20 -2.83
CA SER A 112 -10.64 -11.31 -3.84
C SER A 112 -11.72 -10.45 -4.51
N GLY A 113 -12.88 -11.01 -4.82
CA GLY A 113 -14.03 -10.28 -5.34
C GLY A 113 -14.49 -9.19 -4.40
N SER A 114 -14.60 -9.47 -3.10
CA SER A 114 -14.96 -8.49 -2.09
C SER A 114 -13.96 -7.34 -1.99
N ILE A 115 -12.66 -7.62 -2.00
CA ILE A 115 -11.61 -6.60 -1.98
C ILE A 115 -11.66 -5.73 -3.25
N ILE A 116 -11.80 -6.34 -4.41
CA ILE A 116 -11.87 -5.63 -5.69
C ILE A 116 -13.09 -4.70 -5.71
N ILE A 117 -14.26 -5.18 -5.28
CA ILE A 117 -15.48 -4.38 -5.18
C ILE A 117 -15.28 -3.21 -4.21
N ALA A 118 -14.67 -3.45 -3.05
CA ALA A 118 -14.39 -2.39 -2.07
C ALA A 118 -13.47 -1.31 -2.66
N ILE A 119 -12.38 -1.70 -3.32
CA ILE A 119 -11.45 -0.74 -3.95
C ILE A 119 -12.13 0.03 -5.06
N ILE A 120 -12.90 -0.63 -5.92
CA ILE A 120 -13.65 0.03 -7.00
C ILE A 120 -14.67 1.02 -6.43
N SER A 121 -15.36 0.67 -5.34
CA SER A 121 -16.32 1.58 -4.70
C SER A 121 -15.63 2.86 -4.20
N LEU A 122 -14.44 2.74 -3.62
CA LEU A 122 -13.63 3.90 -3.19
C LEU A 122 -13.20 4.76 -4.38
N LEU A 123 -12.80 4.15 -5.50
CA LEU A 123 -12.46 4.87 -6.73
C LEU A 123 -13.66 5.64 -7.28
N ILE A 124 -14.84 5.02 -7.29
CA ILE A 124 -16.09 5.67 -7.76
C ILE A 124 -16.44 6.84 -6.85
N ILE A 125 -16.37 6.67 -5.52
CA ILE A 125 -16.65 7.75 -4.56
C ILE A 125 -15.68 8.92 -4.78
N GLN A 126 -14.39 8.65 -4.96
CA GLN A 126 -13.39 9.67 -5.23
C GLN A 126 -13.67 10.41 -6.55
N TYR A 127 -13.99 9.69 -7.61
CA TYR A 127 -14.33 10.26 -8.91
C TYR A 127 -15.56 11.16 -8.85
N LEU A 128 -16.64 10.68 -8.22
CA LEU A 128 -17.88 11.45 -8.05
C LEU A 128 -17.66 12.68 -7.18
N SER A 129 -16.86 12.58 -6.13
CA SER A 129 -16.54 13.71 -5.25
C SER A 129 -15.82 14.84 -6.02
N ILE A 130 -14.87 14.50 -6.87
CA ILE A 130 -14.16 15.50 -7.69
C ILE A 130 -15.11 16.15 -8.68
N GLN A 131 -16.03 15.41 -9.30
CA GLN A 131 -16.99 15.96 -10.26
C GLN A 131 -18.07 16.83 -9.62
N ILE A 132 -18.63 16.40 -8.47
CA ILE A 132 -19.77 17.08 -7.84
C ILE A 132 -19.31 18.21 -6.93
N PHE A 133 -18.32 17.96 -6.08
CA PHE A 133 -17.90 18.92 -5.03
C PHE A 133 -16.65 19.72 -5.40
N LYS A 134 -15.98 19.42 -6.53
CA LYS A 134 -14.68 20.03 -6.94
C LYS A 134 -13.62 19.99 -5.85
N LYS A 135 -13.78 19.11 -4.85
CA LYS A 135 -12.83 18.85 -3.75
C LYS A 135 -12.56 17.37 -3.67
N SER A 136 -11.30 17.00 -3.43
CA SER A 136 -10.92 15.64 -3.11
C SER A 136 -11.53 15.25 -1.76
N PHE A 137 -12.26 14.15 -1.69
CA PHE A 137 -12.84 13.65 -0.44
C PHE A 137 -11.76 13.01 0.45
N PHE A 138 -10.72 12.45 -0.18
CA PHE A 138 -9.59 11.87 0.53
C PHE A 138 -8.35 12.76 0.36
N ASN A 139 -7.80 13.23 1.47
CA ASN A 139 -6.51 13.92 1.48
C ASN A 139 -5.39 12.89 1.56
N THR A 140 -4.39 13.02 0.71
CA THR A 140 -3.16 12.22 0.83
C THR A 140 -2.40 12.65 2.08
N SER A 141 -2.20 11.72 3.01
CA SER A 141 -1.42 11.98 4.22
C SER A 141 0.09 11.90 3.91
N PHE A 142 0.86 12.82 4.45
CA PHE A 142 2.33 12.83 4.34
C PHE A 142 2.98 11.63 5.03
N THR A 143 2.33 11.08 6.04
CA THR A 143 2.86 9.97 6.86
C THR A 143 2.68 8.59 6.21
N GLU A 144 1.87 8.48 5.17
CA GLU A 144 1.47 7.18 4.57
C GLU A 144 2.42 6.66 3.48
N GLY A 145 3.70 7.08 3.48
CA GLY A 145 4.67 6.59 2.50
C GLY A 145 4.42 7.04 1.05
N ASN A 146 3.45 7.93 0.84
CA ASN A 146 3.29 8.70 -0.37
C ASN A 146 4.34 9.82 -0.32
N ALA A 147 5.59 9.50 -0.64
CA ALA A 147 6.69 10.45 -0.62
C ALA A 147 6.39 11.60 -1.58
N LEU A 148 5.87 12.69 -1.02
CA LEU A 148 5.91 13.99 -1.67
C LEU A 148 7.35 14.49 -1.52
N SER A 149 7.91 14.98 -2.60
CA SER A 149 9.14 15.77 -2.49
C SER A 149 8.79 17.01 -1.67
N THR A 150 9.60 17.33 -0.67
CA THR A 150 9.43 18.53 0.15
C THR A 150 10.60 19.47 -0.07
N LEU A 151 10.30 20.75 -0.15
CA LEU A 151 11.27 21.82 -0.18
C LEU A 151 11.07 22.68 1.07
N ASP A 152 12.07 22.71 1.94
CA ASP A 152 12.06 23.52 3.15
C ASP A 152 12.80 24.83 2.88
N VAL A 153 12.08 25.94 2.96
CA VAL A 153 12.63 27.29 2.78
C VAL A 153 12.52 28.05 4.08
N THR A 154 13.66 28.47 4.62
CA THR A 154 13.71 29.33 5.81
C THR A 154 14.12 30.73 5.41
N ALA A 155 13.27 31.72 5.69
CA ALA A 155 13.52 33.12 5.35
C ALA A 155 13.44 33.98 6.60
N SER A 156 14.24 35.06 6.68
CA SER A 156 14.20 36.02 7.76
C SER A 156 12.99 36.98 7.68
N LYS A 157 12.33 37.04 6.53
CA LYS A 157 11.11 37.86 6.29
C LYS A 157 10.08 37.08 5.51
N PRO A 158 8.78 37.39 5.67
CA PRO A 158 7.75 36.70 4.91
C PRO A 158 7.87 36.96 3.41
N ILE A 159 7.79 35.90 2.60
CA ILE A 159 7.90 35.95 1.13
C ILE A 159 6.50 35.72 0.55
N SER A 160 5.89 36.79 0.01
CA SER A 160 4.52 36.79 -0.53
C SER A 160 4.33 35.85 -1.71
N SER A 161 5.37 35.55 -2.49
CA SER A 161 5.31 34.61 -3.61
C SER A 161 5.17 33.16 -3.14
N LEU A 162 5.76 32.81 -2.00
CA LEU A 162 5.62 31.49 -1.38
C LEU A 162 4.28 31.31 -0.69
N GLU A 163 3.74 32.36 -0.09
CA GLU A 163 2.43 32.33 0.59
C GLU A 163 1.26 32.04 -0.37
N LYS A 164 1.36 32.49 -1.61
CA LYS A 164 0.34 32.26 -2.65
C LYS A 164 0.59 31.03 -3.49
N ASN A 165 1.67 30.28 -3.20
CA ASN A 165 2.02 29.12 -4.00
C ASN A 165 1.09 27.94 -3.68
N LYS A 166 0.56 27.28 -4.72
CA LYS A 166 -0.34 26.13 -4.58
C LYS A 166 0.31 24.91 -3.92
N PHE A 167 1.64 24.86 -3.87
CA PHE A 167 2.41 23.77 -3.27
C PHE A 167 2.73 24.02 -1.79
N LEU A 168 2.37 25.19 -1.24
CA LEU A 168 2.57 25.49 0.18
C LEU A 168 1.70 24.60 1.05
N THR A 169 2.34 23.80 1.89
CA THR A 169 1.64 22.85 2.77
C THR A 169 1.67 23.28 4.23
N PHE A 170 2.76 23.92 4.64
CA PHE A 170 2.93 24.36 6.02
C PHE A 170 3.71 25.67 6.08
N LYS A 171 3.29 26.57 6.99
CA LYS A 171 3.99 27.80 7.31
C LYS A 171 4.12 27.91 8.82
N SER A 172 5.33 28.12 9.30
CA SER A 172 5.61 28.45 10.70
C SER A 172 6.28 29.82 10.78
N VAL A 173 5.81 30.64 11.69
CA VAL A 173 6.38 31.98 11.94
C VAL A 173 6.96 31.96 13.34
N SER A 174 8.27 32.16 13.43
CA SER A 174 8.99 32.39 14.70
C SER A 174 9.38 33.85 14.82
N SER A 175 9.91 34.25 15.96
CA SER A 175 10.37 35.64 16.21
C SER A 175 11.43 36.11 15.21
N ASP A 176 12.31 35.19 14.75
CA ASP A 176 13.48 35.53 13.93
C ASP A 176 13.47 34.93 12.54
N SER A 177 12.51 34.04 12.22
CA SER A 177 12.44 33.36 10.92
C SER A 177 11.05 32.89 10.57
N VAL A 178 10.77 32.77 9.27
CA VAL A 178 9.57 32.17 8.72
C VAL A 178 9.98 30.93 7.93
N GLN A 179 9.45 29.79 8.30
CA GLN A 179 9.70 28.53 7.66
C GLN A 179 8.49 28.16 6.78
N TYR A 180 8.77 27.81 5.53
CA TYR A 180 7.81 27.36 4.54
C TYR A 180 8.13 25.94 4.14
N ILE A 181 7.17 25.04 4.18
CA ILE A 181 7.29 23.68 3.65
C ILE A 181 6.37 23.57 2.42
N LEU A 182 7.01 23.47 1.26
CA LEU A 182 6.32 23.21 0.01
C LEU A 182 6.40 21.72 -0.29
N ALA A 183 5.33 21.15 -0.82
CA ALA A 183 5.29 19.74 -1.17
C ALA A 183 4.64 19.54 -2.54
N SER A 184 5.28 18.73 -3.39
CA SER A 184 4.77 18.33 -4.70
C SER A 184 4.99 16.85 -4.96
N HIS A 185 4.11 16.26 -5.77
CA HIS A 185 4.28 14.91 -6.28
C HIS A 185 5.36 14.82 -7.36
N ASN A 186 5.67 15.94 -8.00
CA ASN A 186 6.70 16.03 -9.03
C ASN A 186 7.89 16.84 -8.51
N TYR A 187 9.06 16.22 -8.54
CA TYR A 187 10.31 16.86 -8.12
C TYR A 187 10.63 18.12 -8.95
N ASP A 188 10.35 18.06 -10.25
CA ASP A 188 10.65 19.16 -11.19
C ASP A 188 9.91 20.45 -10.85
N ASP A 189 8.70 20.35 -10.25
CA ASP A 189 7.93 21.53 -9.84
C ASP A 189 8.57 22.24 -8.64
N LEU A 190 9.18 21.49 -7.73
CA LEU A 190 9.91 22.06 -6.58
C LEU A 190 11.29 22.55 -6.99
N TYR A 191 11.95 21.86 -7.90
CA TYR A 191 13.26 22.27 -8.42
C TYR A 191 13.20 23.65 -9.08
N LYS A 192 12.17 23.93 -9.88
CA LYS A 192 11.94 25.26 -10.48
C LYS A 192 11.73 26.35 -9.44
N ILE A 193 11.12 26.02 -8.30
CA ILE A 193 10.93 26.96 -7.20
C ILE A 193 12.26 27.20 -6.50
N GLN A 194 13.05 26.15 -6.28
CA GLN A 194 14.37 26.26 -5.66
C GLN A 194 15.29 27.15 -6.50
N GLU A 195 15.38 26.90 -7.80
CA GLU A 195 16.20 27.68 -8.75
C GLU A 195 15.82 29.18 -8.80
N PHE A 196 14.57 29.52 -8.43
CA PHE A 196 14.13 30.92 -8.38
C PHE A 196 14.60 31.64 -7.09
N PHE A 197 15.00 30.90 -6.03
CA PHE A 197 15.42 31.46 -4.76
C PHE A 197 16.92 31.28 -4.46
N ASP A 198 17.65 30.48 -5.26
CA ASP A 198 19.11 30.40 -5.26
C ASP A 198 19.68 31.51 -6.15
#